data_6575986fbfa9670e45cbaaaf690444f6
#
_entry.id   6575986fbfa9670e45cbaaaf690444f6
#
_cell.length_a   1.000
_cell.length_b   1.000
_cell.length_c   1.000
_cell.angle_alpha   90.00
_cell.angle_beta   90.00
_cell.angle_gamma   90.00
#
_symmetry.space_group_name_H-M   'P 1'
#
loop_
_entity.id
_entity.type
_entity.pdbx_description
1 polymer ?
#
loop_
_entity_poly.entity_id
_entity_poly.type
_entity_poly.pdbx_seq_one_letter_code
_entity_poly.pdbx_strand_id
1 'polypeptide(L)'
;MGDKERNKIIRFALLLASFLCLLLFVFLTFFAWQNFFSQKPKEWKEWKESDVSYMLPEKKNILFLSSYDTSSPLFSSELEGMESIINQSNIHLDTINMDFQHFGHDKDIEAIYTFVQTRLENREKPYDGVLVGDDRALEFVLEKQGELFPDIPIIFFSINNQELAKNAAKNPKFSGYYSPSYLKDTLSLATSLQMGADTIMVLYDNTYWGNQAKEEFFSLQRSFSS
;
A
#
# COMPACT_ATOMS: atom_id res chain seq x y z
N MET A 1 26.80 38.70 -54.96
CA MET A 1 27.03 38.16 -53.65
C MET A 1 27.76 36.82 -53.84
N GLY A 2 29.01 36.74 -53.44
CA GLY A 2 29.82 35.55 -53.73
C GLY A 2 29.38 34.33 -52.91
N ASP A 3 29.62 33.10 -53.41
CA ASP A 3 29.21 31.84 -52.77
C ASP A 3 29.70 31.72 -51.32
N LYS A 4 30.80 32.34 -50.96
CA LYS A 4 31.33 32.38 -49.60
C LYS A 4 30.41 33.14 -48.60
N GLU A 5 29.82 34.23 -49.03
CA GLU A 5 28.90 35.05 -48.22
C GLU A 5 27.54 34.36 -48.08
N ARG A 6 27.08 33.73 -49.16
CA ARG A 6 25.83 32.92 -49.13
C ARG A 6 25.92 31.74 -48.15
N ASN A 7 27.05 31.05 -48.12
CA ASN A 7 27.28 29.92 -47.19
C ASN A 7 27.42 30.37 -45.73
N LYS A 8 27.94 31.57 -45.45
CA LYS A 8 27.97 32.14 -44.10
C LYS A 8 26.53 32.44 -43.60
N ILE A 9 25.71 33.04 -44.45
CA ILE A 9 24.31 33.36 -44.12
C ILE A 9 23.52 32.11 -43.87
N ILE A 10 23.68 31.07 -44.71
CA ILE A 10 23.01 29.78 -44.52
C ILE A 10 23.43 29.12 -43.20
N ARG A 11 24.73 29.10 -42.89
CA ARG A 11 25.22 28.53 -41.61
C ARG A 11 24.67 29.31 -40.40
N PHE A 12 24.63 30.63 -40.48
CA PHE A 12 24.08 31.47 -39.43
C PHE A 12 22.58 31.22 -39.25
N ALA A 13 21.83 31.12 -40.34
CA ALA A 13 20.41 30.80 -40.30
C ALA A 13 20.12 29.42 -39.70
N LEU A 14 20.94 28.40 -40.04
CA LEU A 14 20.84 27.05 -39.45
C LEU A 14 21.16 27.03 -37.95
N LEU A 15 22.17 27.77 -37.51
CA LEU A 15 22.52 27.91 -36.10
C LEU A 15 21.41 28.62 -35.32
N LEU A 16 20.84 29.67 -35.91
CA LEU A 16 19.70 30.38 -35.29
C LEU A 16 18.46 29.49 -35.18
N ALA A 17 18.17 28.72 -36.23
CA ALA A 17 17.06 27.77 -36.22
C ALA A 17 17.26 26.66 -35.17
N SER A 18 18.48 26.12 -35.07
CA SER A 18 18.79 25.09 -34.05
C SER A 18 18.67 25.64 -32.63
N PHE A 19 19.11 26.88 -32.40
CA PHE A 19 18.97 27.55 -31.11
C PHE A 19 17.51 27.81 -30.74
N LEU A 20 16.69 28.25 -31.70
CA LEU A 20 15.24 28.43 -31.49
C LEU A 20 14.54 27.10 -31.20
N CYS A 21 14.90 26.02 -31.90
CA CYS A 21 14.37 24.69 -31.62
C CYS A 21 14.71 24.21 -30.19
N LEU A 22 15.97 24.46 -29.76
CA LEU A 22 16.41 24.13 -28.40
C LEU A 22 15.62 24.89 -27.34
N LEU A 23 15.42 26.19 -27.53
CA LEU A 23 14.60 27.02 -26.63
C LEU A 23 13.16 26.54 -26.58
N LEU A 24 12.58 26.19 -27.73
CA LEU A 24 11.22 25.67 -27.81
C LEU A 24 11.11 24.31 -27.07
N PHE A 25 12.10 23.44 -27.23
CA PHE A 25 12.15 22.16 -26.53
C PHE A 25 12.25 22.35 -25.02
N VAL A 26 13.13 23.24 -24.53
CA VAL A 26 13.25 23.56 -23.10
C VAL A 26 11.94 24.16 -22.57
N PHE A 27 11.29 25.05 -23.33
CA PHE A 27 10.03 25.63 -22.94
C PHE A 27 8.91 24.58 -22.86
N LEU A 28 8.81 23.69 -23.85
CA LEU A 28 7.83 22.61 -23.86
C LEU A 28 8.03 21.60 -22.71
N THR A 29 9.28 21.24 -22.43
CA THR A 29 9.60 20.35 -21.31
C THR A 29 9.31 21.01 -19.97
N PHE A 30 9.60 22.28 -19.80
CA PHE A 30 9.28 23.05 -18.61
C PHE A 30 7.76 23.19 -18.42
N PHE A 31 7.02 23.45 -19.50
CA PHE A 31 5.56 23.55 -19.48
C PHE A 31 4.89 22.19 -19.20
N ALA A 32 5.42 21.10 -19.79
CA ALA A 32 4.95 19.75 -19.49
C ALA A 32 5.24 19.38 -18.03
N TRP A 33 6.42 19.74 -17.51
CA TRP A 33 6.78 19.53 -16.13
C TRP A 33 5.87 20.30 -15.15
N GLN A 34 5.61 21.58 -15.42
CA GLN A 34 4.66 22.35 -14.62
C GLN A 34 3.24 21.75 -14.63
N ASN A 35 2.75 21.31 -15.79
CA ASN A 35 1.43 20.68 -15.87
C ASN A 35 1.40 19.31 -15.18
N PHE A 36 2.47 18.55 -15.23
CA PHE A 36 2.57 17.26 -14.55
C PHE A 36 2.57 17.42 -13.03
N PHE A 37 3.31 18.39 -12.50
CA PHE A 37 3.36 18.67 -11.05
C PHE A 37 2.20 19.54 -10.55
N SER A 38 1.48 20.24 -11.42
CA SER A 38 0.29 21.03 -11.05
C SER A 38 -1.01 20.21 -11.06
N GLN A 39 -0.99 18.99 -11.56
CA GLN A 39 -2.08 18.05 -11.29
C GLN A 39 -2.00 17.71 -9.80
N LYS A 40 -2.64 18.52 -8.96
CA LYS A 40 -2.95 18.11 -7.60
C LYS A 40 -3.60 16.73 -7.67
N PRO A 41 -3.12 15.75 -6.89
CA PRO A 41 -3.86 14.50 -6.72
C PRO A 41 -5.30 14.90 -6.42
N LYS A 42 -6.25 14.23 -7.10
CA LYS A 42 -7.69 14.38 -6.89
C LYS A 42 -7.92 14.62 -5.40
N GLU A 43 -8.41 15.78 -5.02
CA GLU A 43 -8.49 16.23 -3.63
C GLU A 43 -8.93 15.08 -2.76
N TRP A 44 -7.98 14.55 -1.99
CA TRP A 44 -8.32 13.77 -0.81
C TRP A 44 -9.13 14.77 0.03
N LYS A 45 -10.40 14.45 0.25
CA LYS A 45 -11.24 15.25 1.11
C LYS A 45 -10.50 15.32 2.44
N GLU A 46 -9.86 16.45 2.68
CA GLU A 46 -9.15 16.68 3.94
C GLU A 46 -10.24 16.62 5.00
N TRP A 47 -10.30 15.50 5.70
CA TRP A 47 -11.21 15.32 6.82
C TRP A 47 -10.80 16.35 7.86
N LYS A 48 -11.63 17.36 8.04
CA LYS A 48 -11.37 18.33 9.09
C LYS A 48 -11.51 17.62 10.42
N GLU A 49 -10.57 17.87 11.30
CA GLU A 49 -10.53 17.42 12.69
C GLU A 49 -11.89 17.54 13.40
N SER A 50 -12.69 18.56 13.02
CA SER A 50 -14.05 18.78 13.49
C SER A 50 -15.06 17.69 13.07
N ASP A 51 -14.81 16.95 11.99
CA ASP A 51 -15.79 16.02 11.45
C ASP A 51 -15.80 14.69 12.20
N VAL A 52 -14.71 14.34 12.89
CA VAL A 52 -14.55 13.08 13.64
C VAL A 52 -15.09 13.21 15.06
N SER A 53 -14.96 14.37 15.70
CA SER A 53 -15.34 14.55 17.11
C SER A 53 -16.84 14.51 17.36
N TYR A 54 -17.68 14.69 16.33
CA TYR A 54 -19.13 14.64 16.46
C TYR A 54 -19.74 13.24 16.41
N MET A 55 -18.97 12.23 16.01
CA MET A 55 -19.53 10.92 15.67
C MET A 55 -19.52 9.91 16.81
N LEU A 56 -18.77 10.12 17.88
CA LEU A 56 -18.65 9.13 18.96
C LEU A 56 -18.91 9.75 20.33
N PRO A 57 -20.17 9.91 20.75
CA PRO A 57 -20.52 10.41 22.07
C PRO A 57 -20.11 9.44 23.19
N GLU A 58 -20.02 8.14 22.89
CA GLU A 58 -19.63 7.09 23.82
C GLU A 58 -18.21 6.58 23.55
N LYS A 59 -17.51 6.22 24.62
CA LYS A 59 -16.18 5.61 24.53
C LYS A 59 -16.29 4.25 23.82
N LYS A 60 -15.54 4.10 22.71
CA LYS A 60 -15.45 2.87 21.91
C LYS A 60 -14.15 2.13 22.19
N ASN A 61 -14.23 0.81 22.29
CA ASN A 61 -13.08 -0.05 22.48
C ASN A 61 -12.78 -0.76 21.16
N ILE A 62 -11.62 -0.50 20.59
CA ILE A 62 -11.18 -1.05 19.31
C ILE A 62 -9.97 -1.95 19.56
N LEU A 63 -9.95 -3.10 18.93
CA LEU A 63 -8.81 -3.99 18.90
C LEU A 63 -8.09 -3.85 17.56
N PHE A 64 -6.79 -3.67 17.57
CA PHE A 64 -5.94 -3.79 16.40
C PHE A 64 -5.17 -5.11 16.44
N LEU A 65 -5.38 -5.95 15.43
CA LEU A 65 -4.64 -7.18 15.20
C LEU A 65 -3.62 -6.93 14.08
N SER A 66 -2.34 -7.00 14.43
CA SER A 66 -1.23 -6.82 13.49
C SER A 66 -0.55 -8.16 13.21
N SER A 67 -0.21 -8.40 11.94
CA SER A 67 0.65 -9.53 11.54
C SER A 67 2.08 -9.41 12.06
N TYR A 68 2.50 -8.19 12.38
CA TYR A 68 3.88 -7.84 12.72
C TYR A 68 4.10 -7.81 14.23
N ASP A 69 5.35 -7.96 14.63
CA ASP A 69 5.81 -7.67 15.98
C ASP A 69 6.02 -6.16 16.19
N THR A 70 6.25 -5.77 17.43
CA THR A 70 6.41 -4.35 17.82
C THR A 70 7.70 -3.70 17.31
N SER A 71 8.69 -4.48 16.83
CA SER A 71 9.94 -3.97 16.26
C SER A 71 9.81 -3.64 14.77
N SER A 72 8.73 -4.08 14.13
CA SER A 72 8.49 -3.83 12.72
C SER A 72 8.24 -2.34 12.44
N PRO A 73 8.95 -1.73 11.47
CA PRO A 73 8.66 -0.37 11.04
C PRO A 73 7.25 -0.20 10.47
N LEU A 74 6.68 -1.26 9.87
CA LEU A 74 5.31 -1.23 9.35
C LEU A 74 4.31 -1.11 10.49
N PHE A 75 4.43 -1.93 11.54
CA PHE A 75 3.58 -1.80 12.72
C PHE A 75 3.65 -0.40 13.34
N SER A 76 4.87 0.14 13.49
CA SER A 76 5.05 1.48 14.07
C SER A 76 4.36 2.56 13.23
N SER A 77 4.48 2.50 11.91
CA SER A 77 3.84 3.46 10.99
C SER A 77 2.30 3.33 11.01
N GLU A 78 1.78 2.11 11.06
CA GLU A 78 0.35 1.86 11.16
C GLU A 78 -0.23 2.38 12.49
N LEU A 79 0.47 2.11 13.59
CA LEU A 79 0.07 2.58 14.91
C LEU A 79 0.10 4.10 15.01
N GLU A 80 1.14 4.77 14.51
CA GLU A 80 1.25 6.23 14.47
C GLU A 80 0.09 6.85 13.67
N GLY A 81 -0.22 6.27 12.51
CA GLY A 81 -1.36 6.70 11.69
C GLY A 81 -2.70 6.59 12.43
N MET A 82 -2.94 5.49 13.13
CA MET A 82 -4.14 5.30 13.93
C MET A 82 -4.19 6.25 15.12
N GLU A 83 -3.11 6.39 15.87
CA GLU A 83 -3.03 7.27 17.04
C GLU A 83 -3.25 8.73 16.69
N SER A 84 -2.82 9.18 15.51
CA SER A 84 -3.06 10.55 15.05
C SER A 84 -4.55 10.92 14.99
N ILE A 85 -5.42 9.94 14.77
CA ILE A 85 -6.88 10.11 14.71
C ILE A 85 -7.51 9.78 16.07
N ILE A 86 -7.08 8.70 16.70
CA ILE A 86 -7.68 8.15 17.92
C ILE A 86 -7.46 9.07 19.12
N ASN A 87 -6.27 9.70 19.23
CA ASN A 87 -5.95 10.62 20.31
C ASN A 87 -6.87 11.84 20.41
N GLN A 88 -7.60 12.13 19.34
CA GLN A 88 -8.58 13.22 19.28
C GLN A 88 -10.03 12.73 19.37
N SER A 89 -10.23 11.44 19.55
CA SER A 89 -11.53 10.78 19.57
C SER A 89 -11.80 10.09 20.91
N ASN A 90 -13.03 9.68 21.15
CA ASN A 90 -13.39 8.91 22.35
C ASN A 90 -13.20 7.39 22.10
N ILE A 91 -12.04 7.02 21.55
CA ILE A 91 -11.67 5.63 21.22
C ILE A 91 -10.54 5.17 22.14
N HIS A 92 -10.68 3.96 22.65
CA HIS A 92 -9.60 3.22 23.30
C HIS A 92 -9.11 2.12 22.36
N LEU A 93 -7.83 2.15 22.00
CA LEU A 93 -7.19 1.18 21.13
C LEU A 93 -6.35 0.20 21.96
N ASP A 94 -6.63 -1.09 21.80
CA ASP A 94 -5.74 -2.15 22.24
C ASP A 94 -5.07 -2.79 21.04
N THR A 95 -3.86 -3.28 21.20
CA THR A 95 -3.12 -3.95 20.15
C THR A 95 -2.76 -5.39 20.53
N ILE A 96 -2.84 -6.30 19.56
CA ILE A 96 -2.28 -7.63 19.62
C ILE A 96 -1.38 -7.82 18.41
N ASN A 97 -0.09 -8.05 18.67
CA ASN A 97 0.91 -8.36 17.67
C ASN A 97 1.04 -9.87 17.57
N MET A 98 0.70 -10.44 16.42
CA MET A 98 0.68 -11.89 16.20
C MET A 98 2.04 -12.44 15.76
N ASP A 99 2.93 -11.56 15.29
CA ASP A 99 4.32 -11.88 14.93
C ASP A 99 4.44 -13.07 13.95
N PHE A 100 3.64 -13.05 12.89
CA PHE A 100 3.64 -14.08 11.86
C PHE A 100 4.96 -14.20 11.09
N GLN A 101 5.88 -13.26 11.25
CA GLN A 101 7.23 -13.40 10.70
C GLN A 101 8.02 -14.50 11.38
N HIS A 102 7.87 -14.63 12.68
CA HIS A 102 8.61 -15.62 13.48
C HIS A 102 7.75 -16.86 13.80
N PHE A 103 6.43 -16.72 13.87
CA PHE A 103 5.46 -17.74 14.25
C PHE A 103 4.43 -18.02 13.15
N GLY A 104 4.87 -18.13 11.90
CA GLY A 104 3.98 -18.29 10.74
C GLY A 104 3.70 -19.72 10.30
N HIS A 105 4.13 -20.74 11.04
CA HIS A 105 3.88 -22.14 10.72
C HIS A 105 2.51 -22.59 11.25
N ASP A 106 1.91 -23.61 10.61
CA ASP A 106 0.59 -24.12 10.98
C ASP A 106 0.46 -24.48 12.47
N LYS A 107 1.53 -25.05 13.06
CA LYS A 107 1.57 -25.36 14.50
C LYS A 107 1.52 -24.13 15.41
N ASP A 108 1.89 -22.97 14.90
CA ASP A 108 1.95 -21.73 15.66
C ASP A 108 0.59 -21.02 15.66
N ILE A 109 -0.26 -21.28 14.66
CA ILE A 109 -1.60 -20.71 14.53
C ILE A 109 -2.47 -21.02 15.75
N GLU A 110 -2.41 -22.26 16.27
CA GLU A 110 -3.15 -22.67 17.47
C GLU A 110 -2.67 -21.93 18.73
N ALA A 111 -1.36 -21.68 18.83
CA ALA A 111 -0.81 -20.89 19.94
C ALA A 111 -1.26 -19.42 19.86
N ILE A 112 -1.26 -18.84 18.66
CA ILE A 112 -1.77 -17.48 18.40
C ILE A 112 -3.26 -17.41 18.71
N TYR A 113 -4.05 -18.39 18.27
CA TYR A 113 -5.48 -18.47 18.57
C TYR A 113 -5.72 -18.47 20.09
N THR A 114 -5.05 -19.36 20.81
CA THR A 114 -5.18 -19.47 22.29
C THR A 114 -4.79 -18.16 22.97
N PHE A 115 -3.74 -17.50 22.49
CA PHE A 115 -3.30 -16.22 23.03
C PHE A 115 -4.36 -15.13 22.79
N VAL A 116 -4.88 -15.00 21.57
CA VAL A 116 -5.94 -14.04 21.25
C VAL A 116 -7.19 -14.32 22.06
N GLN A 117 -7.65 -15.58 22.11
CA GLN A 117 -8.81 -15.99 22.89
C GLN A 117 -8.66 -15.62 24.37
N THR A 118 -7.52 -15.97 24.97
CA THR A 118 -7.23 -15.64 26.39
C THR A 118 -7.26 -14.12 26.63
N ARG A 119 -6.76 -13.32 25.70
CA ARG A 119 -6.82 -11.86 25.80
C ARG A 119 -8.25 -11.34 25.72
N LEU A 120 -9.10 -11.93 24.89
CA LEU A 120 -10.51 -11.56 24.76
C LEU A 120 -11.31 -11.94 26.01
N GLU A 121 -11.10 -13.15 26.55
CA GLU A 121 -11.80 -13.66 27.74
C GLU A 121 -11.48 -12.89 29.03
N ASN A 122 -10.25 -12.39 29.14
CA ASN A 122 -9.80 -11.63 30.32
C ASN A 122 -10.13 -10.13 30.27
N ARG A 123 -10.95 -9.68 29.31
CA ARG A 123 -11.39 -8.29 29.23
C ARG A 123 -12.66 -8.03 30.05
N GLU A 124 -12.67 -6.84 30.67
CA GLU A 124 -13.86 -6.36 31.37
C GLU A 124 -14.99 -5.93 30.42
N LYS A 125 -14.63 -5.43 29.23
CA LYS A 125 -15.59 -4.91 28.23
C LYS A 125 -15.29 -5.49 26.84
N PRO A 126 -16.33 -5.84 26.07
CA PRO A 126 -16.14 -6.30 24.71
C PRO A 126 -15.57 -5.20 23.80
N TYR A 127 -15.03 -5.59 22.66
CA TYR A 127 -14.65 -4.67 21.60
C TYR A 127 -15.87 -4.27 20.78
N ASP A 128 -15.91 -2.99 20.38
CA ASP A 128 -16.93 -2.44 19.47
C ASP A 128 -16.54 -2.65 18.00
N GLY A 129 -15.27 -2.91 17.72
CA GLY A 129 -14.74 -3.18 16.39
C GLY A 129 -13.33 -3.74 16.42
N VAL A 130 -12.93 -4.37 15.31
CA VAL A 130 -11.60 -4.93 15.13
C VAL A 130 -10.98 -4.33 13.87
N LEU A 131 -9.76 -3.83 14.00
CA LEU A 131 -8.88 -3.43 12.89
C LEU A 131 -7.92 -4.57 12.61
N VAL A 132 -7.72 -4.91 11.35
CA VAL A 132 -6.87 -6.01 10.93
C VAL A 132 -5.86 -5.49 9.90
N GLY A 133 -4.59 -5.54 10.24
CA GLY A 133 -3.50 -5.10 9.39
C GLY A 133 -2.73 -6.26 8.79
N ASP A 134 -2.61 -6.27 7.44
CA ASP A 134 -1.88 -7.24 6.65
C ASP A 134 -2.59 -8.59 6.36
N ASP A 135 -2.14 -9.26 5.31
CA ASP A 135 -2.72 -10.49 4.76
C ASP A 135 -2.84 -11.62 5.79
N ARG A 136 -1.78 -11.87 6.57
CA ARG A 136 -1.75 -12.98 7.53
C ARG A 136 -2.72 -12.78 8.69
N ALA A 137 -2.86 -11.54 9.16
CA ALA A 137 -3.85 -11.21 10.16
C ALA A 137 -5.27 -11.38 9.61
N LEU A 138 -5.50 -10.99 8.35
CA LEU A 138 -6.80 -11.14 7.72
C LEU A 138 -7.15 -12.61 7.49
N GLU A 139 -6.21 -13.45 7.05
CA GLU A 139 -6.41 -14.91 6.93
C GLU A 139 -6.81 -15.53 8.26
N PHE A 140 -6.07 -15.23 9.32
CA PHE A 140 -6.36 -15.69 10.67
C PHE A 140 -7.76 -15.28 11.13
N VAL A 141 -8.12 -14.01 10.95
CA VAL A 141 -9.41 -13.49 11.38
C VAL A 141 -10.56 -14.08 10.55
N LEU A 142 -10.38 -14.28 9.25
CA LEU A 142 -11.39 -14.94 8.41
C LEU A 142 -11.66 -16.38 8.84
N GLU A 143 -10.64 -17.10 9.24
CA GLU A 143 -10.79 -18.48 9.73
C GLU A 143 -11.45 -18.55 11.11
N LYS A 144 -11.08 -17.65 12.01
CA LYS A 144 -11.47 -17.70 13.43
C LYS A 144 -12.57 -16.71 13.83
N GLN A 145 -13.12 -15.92 12.90
CA GLN A 145 -14.07 -14.84 13.18
C GLN A 145 -15.31 -15.32 13.91
N GLY A 146 -15.87 -16.45 13.51
CA GLY A 146 -17.08 -17.01 14.15
C GLY A 146 -16.90 -17.37 15.61
N GLU A 147 -15.67 -17.69 16.03
CA GLU A 147 -15.33 -18.06 17.40
C GLU A 147 -14.85 -16.87 18.23
N LEU A 148 -13.96 -16.04 17.65
CA LEU A 148 -13.31 -14.94 18.37
C LEU A 148 -14.10 -13.62 18.32
N PHE A 149 -14.76 -13.33 17.18
CA PHE A 149 -15.40 -12.05 16.91
C PHE A 149 -16.82 -12.20 16.34
N PRO A 150 -17.72 -12.97 16.97
CA PRO A 150 -19.03 -13.34 16.41
C PRO A 150 -19.77 -12.06 16.19
N ASP A 151 -20.13 -11.21 15.97
CA ASP A 151 -20.98 -10.06 15.72
C ASP A 151 -20.23 -8.71 15.71
N ILE A 152 -18.90 -8.74 15.79
CA ILE A 152 -18.08 -7.53 15.82
C ILE A 152 -17.74 -7.11 14.37
N PRO A 153 -17.91 -5.83 13.99
CA PRO A 153 -17.45 -5.33 12.70
C PRO A 153 -15.93 -5.34 12.59
N ILE A 154 -15.44 -5.73 11.43
CA ILE A 154 -14.03 -5.88 11.15
C ILE A 154 -13.64 -4.98 9.98
N ILE A 155 -12.62 -4.16 10.18
CA ILE A 155 -12.06 -3.31 9.14
C ILE A 155 -10.63 -3.78 8.86
N PHE A 156 -10.35 -4.13 7.61
CA PHE A 156 -9.03 -4.57 7.19
C PHE A 156 -8.33 -3.52 6.32
N PHE A 157 -7.00 -3.47 6.39
CA PHE A 157 -6.15 -2.55 5.62
C PHE A 157 -4.74 -3.15 5.42
N SER A 158 -3.92 -2.52 4.58
CA SER A 158 -2.59 -3.01 4.21
C SER A 158 -2.63 -4.42 3.58
N ILE A 159 -3.72 -4.79 2.92
CA ILE A 159 -3.87 -6.09 2.29
C ILE A 159 -3.27 -6.05 0.88
N ASN A 160 -2.33 -6.94 0.59
CA ASN A 160 -1.72 -7.08 -0.72
C ASN A 160 -2.42 -8.13 -1.59
N ASN A 161 -2.97 -9.16 -0.96
CA ASN A 161 -3.71 -10.21 -1.64
C ASN A 161 -5.14 -9.76 -1.95
N GLN A 162 -5.35 -9.32 -3.20
CA GLN A 162 -6.65 -8.84 -3.68
C GLN A 162 -7.77 -9.89 -3.57
N GLU A 163 -7.48 -11.16 -3.82
CA GLU A 163 -8.48 -12.21 -3.74
C GLU A 163 -8.91 -12.47 -2.28
N LEU A 164 -7.95 -12.40 -1.35
CA LEU A 164 -8.25 -12.47 0.08
C LEU A 164 -9.17 -11.33 0.51
N ALA A 165 -8.86 -10.09 0.11
CA ALA A 165 -9.70 -8.92 0.40
C ALA A 165 -11.10 -9.05 -0.18
N LYS A 166 -11.23 -9.50 -1.44
CA LYS A 166 -12.53 -9.75 -2.08
C LYS A 166 -13.32 -10.87 -1.38
N ASN A 167 -12.63 -11.89 -0.91
CA ASN A 167 -13.25 -12.97 -0.16
C ASN A 167 -13.77 -12.47 1.19
N ALA A 168 -12.97 -11.69 1.91
CA ALA A 168 -13.38 -11.05 3.16
C ALA A 168 -14.64 -10.18 2.98
N ALA A 169 -14.67 -9.36 1.92
CA ALA A 169 -15.78 -8.45 1.63
C ALA A 169 -17.11 -9.14 1.29
N LYS A 170 -17.14 -10.47 1.09
CA LYS A 170 -18.41 -11.23 0.96
C LYS A 170 -19.16 -11.32 2.28
N ASN A 171 -18.47 -11.22 3.39
CA ASN A 171 -19.10 -11.18 4.71
C ASN A 171 -19.46 -9.72 5.04
N PRO A 172 -20.74 -9.37 5.30
CA PRO A 172 -21.16 -8.00 5.53
C PRO A 172 -20.56 -7.36 6.80
N LYS A 173 -19.91 -8.14 7.66
CA LYS A 173 -19.19 -7.65 8.84
C LYS A 173 -17.78 -7.19 8.53
N PHE A 174 -17.27 -7.53 7.36
CA PHE A 174 -15.94 -7.11 6.89
C PHE A 174 -16.04 -5.95 5.92
N SER A 175 -15.24 -4.94 6.16
CA SER A 175 -15.03 -3.82 5.26
C SER A 175 -13.54 -3.45 5.25
N GLY A 176 -13.08 -2.82 4.20
CA GLY A 176 -11.68 -2.40 4.14
C GLY A 176 -11.22 -2.11 2.74
N TYR A 177 -9.92 -2.00 2.59
CA TYR A 177 -9.28 -1.79 1.31
C TYR A 177 -8.00 -2.62 1.19
N TYR A 178 -7.61 -2.88 -0.03
CA TYR A 178 -6.35 -3.54 -0.36
C TYR A 178 -5.43 -2.60 -1.12
N SER A 179 -4.13 -2.81 -0.99
CA SER A 179 -3.11 -2.11 -1.78
C SER A 179 -2.90 -2.86 -3.09
N PRO A 180 -3.08 -2.22 -4.25
CA PRO A 180 -2.79 -2.90 -5.51
C PRO A 180 -1.29 -3.17 -5.62
N SER A 181 -0.91 -4.32 -6.16
CA SER A 181 0.46 -4.57 -6.51
C SER A 181 0.89 -3.72 -7.71
N TYR A 182 2.06 -3.11 -7.61
CA TYR A 182 2.68 -2.33 -8.68
C TYR A 182 3.80 -3.10 -9.38
N LEU A 183 3.94 -4.40 -9.15
CA LEU A 183 5.03 -5.22 -9.68
C LEU A 183 5.06 -5.19 -11.21
N LYS A 184 3.91 -5.35 -11.85
CA LYS A 184 3.78 -5.26 -13.31
C LYS A 184 4.25 -3.92 -13.86
N ASP A 185 3.79 -2.83 -13.25
CA ASP A 185 4.13 -1.48 -13.70
C ASP A 185 5.62 -1.18 -13.46
N THR A 186 6.17 -1.64 -12.34
CA THR A 186 7.60 -1.55 -12.02
C THR A 186 8.45 -2.31 -13.04
N LEU A 187 8.07 -3.53 -13.39
CA LEU A 187 8.76 -4.31 -14.42
C LEU A 187 8.67 -3.66 -15.79
N SER A 188 7.50 -3.16 -16.17
CA SER A 188 7.29 -2.44 -17.43
C SER A 188 8.16 -1.18 -17.52
N LEU A 189 8.22 -0.43 -16.42
CA LEU A 189 9.08 0.76 -16.35
C LEU A 189 10.57 0.37 -16.43
N ALA A 190 11.00 -0.63 -15.67
CA ALA A 190 12.39 -1.10 -15.66
C ALA A 190 12.84 -1.53 -17.07
N THR A 191 12.02 -2.30 -17.78
CA THR A 191 12.32 -2.74 -19.16
C THR A 191 12.34 -1.59 -20.15
N SER A 192 11.50 -0.58 -19.98
CA SER A 192 11.49 0.60 -20.84
C SER A 192 12.71 1.52 -20.65
N LEU A 193 13.21 1.60 -19.41
CA LEU A 193 14.40 2.41 -19.08
C LEU A 193 15.72 1.72 -19.47
N GLN A 194 15.76 0.40 -19.47
CA GLN A 194 16.93 -0.42 -19.77
C GLN A 194 16.79 -1.09 -21.16
N MET A 195 16.66 -0.27 -22.20
CA MET A 195 16.60 -0.77 -23.57
C MET A 195 17.92 -1.51 -23.92
N GLY A 196 17.84 -2.83 -24.00
CA GLY A 196 18.98 -3.71 -24.27
C GLY A 196 19.33 -4.67 -23.14
N ALA A 197 18.64 -4.60 -22.02
CA ALA A 197 18.68 -5.65 -21.02
C ALA A 197 17.76 -6.80 -21.49
N ASP A 198 18.33 -7.99 -21.57
CA ASP A 198 17.62 -9.22 -21.95
C ASP A 198 17.27 -10.11 -20.75
N THR A 199 17.71 -9.71 -19.57
CA THR A 199 17.57 -10.50 -18.34
C THR A 199 17.18 -9.62 -17.16
N ILE A 200 16.21 -10.09 -16.36
CA ILE A 200 15.80 -9.51 -15.08
C ILE A 200 16.16 -10.51 -13.99
N MET A 201 16.95 -10.08 -13.02
CA MET A 201 17.21 -10.87 -11.80
C MET A 201 16.25 -10.43 -10.72
N VAL A 202 15.51 -11.38 -10.15
CA VAL A 202 14.57 -11.15 -9.05
C VAL A 202 15.11 -11.83 -7.79
N LEU A 203 15.23 -11.06 -6.71
CA LEU A 203 15.62 -11.55 -5.40
C LEU A 203 14.40 -11.53 -4.49
N TYR A 204 14.13 -12.64 -3.84
CA TYR A 204 13.07 -12.78 -2.84
C TYR A 204 13.57 -13.69 -1.70
N ASP A 205 13.01 -13.50 -0.53
CA ASP A 205 13.26 -14.38 0.62
C ASP A 205 12.24 -15.54 0.69
N ASN A 206 12.38 -16.39 1.68
CA ASN A 206 11.48 -17.54 1.90
C ASN A 206 10.39 -17.24 2.95
N THR A 207 10.07 -15.96 3.16
CA THR A 207 8.94 -15.55 4.00
C THR A 207 7.61 -15.77 3.27
N TYR A 208 6.51 -15.63 3.99
CA TYR A 208 5.17 -15.60 3.39
C TYR A 208 5.09 -14.54 2.27
N TRP A 209 5.51 -13.32 2.55
CA TRP A 209 5.46 -12.18 1.60
C TRP A 209 6.41 -12.38 0.42
N GLY A 210 7.63 -12.89 0.66
CA GLY A 210 8.58 -13.24 -0.41
C GLY A 210 8.02 -14.30 -1.36
N ASN A 211 7.33 -15.29 -0.83
CA ASN A 211 6.68 -16.33 -1.64
C ASN A 211 5.48 -15.77 -2.43
N GLN A 212 4.66 -14.90 -1.85
CA GLN A 212 3.57 -14.20 -2.55
C GLN A 212 4.11 -13.35 -3.72
N ALA A 213 5.15 -12.55 -3.47
CA ALA A 213 5.80 -11.74 -4.51
C ALA A 213 6.39 -12.61 -5.64
N LYS A 214 6.96 -13.77 -5.28
CA LYS A 214 7.47 -14.75 -6.25
C LYS A 214 6.35 -15.30 -7.14
N GLU A 215 5.24 -15.72 -6.55
CA GLU A 215 4.10 -16.25 -7.30
C GLU A 215 3.51 -15.21 -8.24
N GLU A 216 3.36 -13.98 -7.76
CA GLU A 216 2.93 -12.87 -8.58
C GLU A 216 3.87 -12.62 -9.76
N PHE A 217 5.20 -12.57 -9.50
CA PHE A 217 6.19 -12.41 -10.55
C PHE A 217 6.08 -13.49 -11.64
N PHE A 218 5.97 -14.77 -11.24
CA PHE A 218 5.80 -15.85 -12.21
C PHE A 218 4.48 -15.79 -12.97
N SER A 219 3.42 -15.29 -12.34
CA SER A 219 2.14 -15.07 -13.04
C SER A 219 2.27 -14.04 -14.15
N LEU A 220 3.12 -13.03 -13.95
CA LEU A 220 3.39 -11.96 -14.91
C LEU A 220 4.38 -12.36 -16.02
N GLN A 221 5.17 -13.42 -15.83
CA GLN A 221 6.22 -13.82 -16.78
C GLN A 221 5.69 -13.96 -18.21
N ARG A 222 4.50 -14.51 -18.39
CA ARG A 222 3.85 -14.67 -19.70
C ARG A 222 3.56 -13.34 -20.39
N SER A 223 3.40 -12.26 -19.63
CA SER A 223 3.10 -10.93 -20.17
C SER A 223 4.33 -10.21 -20.71
N PHE A 224 5.54 -10.70 -20.37
CA PHE A 224 6.81 -10.12 -20.78
C PHE A 224 7.61 -11.02 -21.76
N SER A 225 7.09 -12.20 -22.08
CA SER A 225 7.76 -13.20 -22.95
C SER A 225 7.32 -13.09 -24.41
N SER A 226 6.65 -12.02 -24.81
CA SER A 226 6.17 -11.81 -26.19
C SER A 226 6.97 -10.74 -26.93
#